data_14a0af7e2699becd4288b68ca84fb988
#
_entry.id   14a0af7e2699becd4288b68ca84fb988
#
_cell.length_a   1.000
_cell.length_b   1.000
_cell.length_c   1.000
_cell.angle_alpha   90.00
_cell.angle_beta   90.00
_cell.angle_gamma   90.00
#
_symmetry.space_group_name_H-M   'P 1'
#
loop_
_entity.id
_entity.type
_entity.pdbx_description
1 polymer ?
#
loop_
_entity_poly.entity_id
_entity_poly.type
_entity_poly.pdbx_seq_one_letter_code
_entity_poly.pdbx_strand_id
1 'polypeptide(L)'
;MKAGIVGLPNVGKSTLFNCLSNAKAQSANFPFCTIEPNIGVVNVPDPRLAKLEELVKPEKVVPATVEIVDIAGLVKGASKGEGLGNQFLANIRETDAILHVLRCFDNDNVVHVDGSVDPIRDKETIDMELQLKDLETVEKKLDKVKRAAKTGNKEAQAEEAVLNKIKTGLEAGSSVRALEFSEEDYEDYVKPLQLITEKPVMYVCNVDEGSATTGNAYVEQVREAVKHEQAEVLVLAVGTEADINELEDYEERQMFLEDIGLDEPGSAKLIRAAYKLLKQQTYFTAGPKEVRAWTVTVGATAPQAAGVIHTDFEKGFIRAEVIAFDDYVSYGSEAKVKEAGKMRGEGKNYIVKDGDVMHFLFNI
;
A
#
# COMPACT_ATOMS: atom_id res chain seq x y z
N MET A 1 7.65 4.16 0.03
CA MET A 1 6.38 4.03 0.80
C MET A 1 6.16 2.57 1.15
N LYS A 2 5.70 2.31 2.36
CA LYS A 2 5.66 0.97 2.96
C LYS A 2 4.24 0.63 3.40
N ALA A 3 3.75 -0.57 3.06
CA ALA A 3 2.51 -1.10 3.61
C ALA A 3 2.83 -2.15 4.69
N GLY A 4 2.28 -1.98 5.88
CA GLY A 4 2.49 -2.89 7.00
C GLY A 4 1.39 -3.95 7.11
N ILE A 5 1.76 -5.22 7.17
CA ILE A 5 0.81 -6.32 7.44
C ILE A 5 0.61 -6.41 8.95
N VAL A 6 -0.62 -6.25 9.39
CA VAL A 6 -1.02 -6.37 10.80
C VAL A 6 -2.14 -7.40 10.97
N GLY A 7 -2.34 -7.88 12.17
CA GLY A 7 -3.40 -8.83 12.54
C GLY A 7 -3.02 -9.62 13.78
N LEU A 8 -3.97 -10.35 14.33
CA LEU A 8 -3.75 -11.24 15.49
C LEU A 8 -2.79 -12.40 15.12
N PRO A 9 -2.20 -13.10 16.11
CA PRO A 9 -1.48 -14.32 15.85
C PRO A 9 -2.34 -15.38 15.12
N ASN A 10 -1.71 -16.20 14.29
CA ASN A 10 -2.31 -17.34 13.58
C ASN A 10 -3.44 -16.99 12.58
N VAL A 11 -3.47 -15.75 12.08
CA VAL A 11 -4.42 -15.35 11.01
C VAL A 11 -3.84 -15.50 9.58
N GLY A 12 -2.58 -15.93 9.44
CA GLY A 12 -1.92 -16.15 8.15
C GLY A 12 -0.96 -15.05 7.70
N LYS A 13 -0.60 -14.06 8.57
CA LYS A 13 0.28 -12.92 8.20
C LYS A 13 1.63 -13.34 7.63
N SER A 14 2.38 -14.17 8.36
CA SER A 14 3.73 -14.57 7.96
C SER A 14 3.71 -15.46 6.71
N THR A 15 2.67 -16.29 6.56
CA THR A 15 2.47 -17.06 5.33
C THR A 15 2.22 -16.11 4.15
N LEU A 16 1.34 -15.13 4.33
CA LEU A 16 1.07 -14.10 3.32
C LEU A 16 2.34 -13.33 2.95
N PHE A 17 3.09 -12.85 3.94
CA PHE A 17 4.36 -12.15 3.71
C PHE A 17 5.36 -13.01 2.93
N ASN A 18 5.48 -14.29 3.27
CA ASN A 18 6.34 -15.22 2.55
C ASN A 18 5.88 -15.41 1.10
N CYS A 19 4.58 -15.55 0.86
CA CYS A 19 4.01 -15.64 -0.49
C CYS A 19 4.37 -14.40 -1.32
N LEU A 20 4.21 -13.20 -0.76
CA LEU A 20 4.53 -11.95 -1.43
C LEU A 20 6.03 -11.80 -1.68
N SER A 21 6.88 -12.20 -0.73
CA SER A 21 8.33 -12.10 -0.81
C SER A 21 8.97 -13.14 -1.73
N ASN A 22 8.42 -14.38 -1.77
CA ASN A 22 8.89 -15.46 -2.63
C ASN A 22 8.47 -15.29 -4.10
N ALA A 23 7.38 -14.61 -4.38
CA ALA A 23 7.04 -14.19 -5.75
C ALA A 23 8.17 -13.40 -6.44
N LYS A 24 9.13 -12.91 -5.66
CA LYS A 24 10.34 -12.25 -6.07
C LYS A 24 11.44 -13.18 -6.61
N ALA A 25 11.57 -14.38 -6.05
CA ALA A 25 12.60 -15.35 -6.48
C ALA A 25 12.36 -15.88 -7.91
N GLN A 26 11.14 -15.74 -8.42
CA GLN A 26 10.72 -16.26 -9.71
C GLN A 26 10.77 -15.23 -10.85
N SER A 27 10.85 -13.93 -10.55
CA SER A 27 11.12 -12.88 -11.54
C SER A 27 12.65 -12.64 -11.63
N ALA A 28 13.34 -13.64 -12.19
CA ALA A 28 14.78 -13.78 -12.30
C ALA A 28 15.61 -12.49 -12.46
N ASN A 29 16.73 -12.42 -11.76
CA ASN A 29 17.93 -11.63 -12.07
C ASN A 29 18.02 -10.17 -11.61
N PHE A 30 17.44 -9.79 -10.46
CA PHE A 30 17.78 -8.49 -9.85
C PHE A 30 18.77 -8.65 -8.67
N PRO A 31 20.05 -8.21 -8.81
CA PRO A 31 21.12 -8.50 -7.84
C PRO A 31 21.13 -7.67 -6.55
N PHE A 32 20.16 -6.76 -6.33
CA PHE A 32 20.19 -5.86 -5.17
C PHE A 32 18.85 -5.86 -4.41
N CYS A 33 18.63 -6.91 -3.63
CA CYS A 33 17.58 -6.92 -2.63
C CYS A 33 18.19 -7.30 -1.29
N THR A 34 18.54 -6.29 -0.51
CA THR A 34 18.82 -6.44 0.92
C THR A 34 17.52 -6.84 1.58
N ILE A 35 17.43 -8.08 2.06
CA ILE A 35 16.33 -8.55 2.90
C ILE A 35 16.69 -8.09 4.30
N GLU A 36 16.18 -6.94 4.71
CA GLU A 36 16.09 -6.67 6.14
C GLU A 36 15.04 -7.64 6.72
N PRO A 37 15.26 -8.20 7.91
CA PRO A 37 14.26 -9.05 8.54
C PRO A 37 12.92 -8.31 8.57
N ASN A 38 11.88 -8.94 8.03
CA ASN A 38 10.50 -8.44 7.96
C ASN A 38 10.20 -7.32 6.94
N ILE A 39 11.11 -6.96 6.03
CA ILE A 39 10.81 -6.04 4.91
C ILE A 39 10.98 -6.78 3.58
N GLY A 40 9.91 -6.89 2.81
CA GLY A 40 9.88 -7.41 1.45
C GLY A 40 9.73 -6.28 0.44
N VAL A 41 10.62 -6.19 -0.55
CA VAL A 41 10.43 -5.34 -1.74
C VAL A 41 9.82 -6.21 -2.82
N VAL A 42 8.61 -5.95 -3.25
CA VAL A 42 7.81 -6.82 -4.14
C VAL A 42 7.58 -6.12 -5.47
N ASN A 43 7.68 -6.86 -6.57
CA ASN A 43 7.37 -6.33 -7.89
C ASN A 43 5.86 -6.09 -8.03
N VAL A 44 5.49 -4.95 -8.60
CA VAL A 44 4.09 -4.65 -8.91
C VAL A 44 3.75 -5.28 -10.27
N PRO A 45 2.80 -6.24 -10.31
CA PRO A 45 2.35 -6.84 -11.56
C PRO A 45 1.65 -5.80 -12.43
N ASP A 46 2.21 -5.52 -13.61
CA ASP A 46 1.65 -4.56 -14.56
C ASP A 46 1.73 -5.13 -15.99
N PRO A 47 0.61 -5.50 -16.61
CA PRO A 47 0.61 -6.06 -17.97
C PRO A 47 1.09 -5.07 -19.03
N ARG A 48 1.06 -3.77 -18.74
CA ARG A 48 1.54 -2.73 -19.64
C ARG A 48 3.07 -2.82 -19.86
N LEU A 49 3.80 -3.26 -18.82
CA LEU A 49 5.25 -3.44 -18.92
C LEU A 49 5.63 -4.55 -19.92
N ALA A 50 4.93 -5.69 -19.87
CA ALA A 50 5.11 -6.78 -20.82
C ALA A 50 4.76 -6.34 -22.25
N LYS A 51 3.72 -5.51 -22.43
CA LYS A 51 3.35 -4.99 -23.74
C LYS A 51 4.41 -4.04 -24.31
N LEU A 52 5.00 -3.19 -23.48
CA LEU A 52 6.13 -2.34 -23.90
C LEU A 52 7.37 -3.16 -24.23
N GLU A 53 7.67 -4.24 -23.47
CA GLU A 53 8.74 -5.18 -23.76
C GLU A 53 8.60 -5.79 -25.15
N GLU A 54 7.39 -6.28 -25.49
CA GLU A 54 7.07 -6.85 -26.81
C GLU A 54 7.35 -5.87 -27.97
N LEU A 55 6.96 -4.60 -27.77
CA LEU A 55 7.06 -3.55 -28.80
C LEU A 55 8.47 -3.01 -28.95
N VAL A 56 9.18 -2.78 -27.85
CA VAL A 56 10.51 -2.15 -27.82
C VAL A 56 11.63 -3.16 -27.96
N LYS A 57 11.45 -4.38 -27.47
CA LYS A 57 12.45 -5.48 -27.40
C LYS A 57 13.75 -5.00 -26.76
N PRO A 58 13.71 -4.51 -25.53
CA PRO A 58 14.86 -3.95 -24.84
C PRO A 58 15.83 -5.04 -24.37
N GLU A 59 17.05 -4.64 -24.02
CA GLU A 59 18.01 -5.55 -23.38
C GLU A 59 17.60 -5.91 -21.94
N LYS A 60 16.83 -5.04 -21.27
CA LYS A 60 16.43 -5.20 -19.87
C LYS A 60 15.03 -4.63 -19.62
N VAL A 61 14.28 -5.33 -18.74
CA VAL A 61 12.96 -4.88 -18.25
C VAL A 61 13.02 -4.76 -16.73
N VAL A 62 12.52 -3.65 -16.19
CA VAL A 62 12.51 -3.38 -14.75
C VAL A 62 11.09 -3.01 -14.28
N PRO A 63 10.45 -3.83 -13.45
CA PRO A 63 9.14 -3.53 -12.89
C PRO A 63 9.19 -2.45 -11.82
N ALA A 64 8.05 -1.81 -11.55
CA ALA A 64 7.83 -1.03 -10.35
C ALA A 64 7.82 -1.94 -9.11
N THR A 65 8.13 -1.38 -7.94
CA THR A 65 8.16 -2.14 -6.69
C THR A 65 7.39 -1.42 -5.58
N VAL A 66 6.89 -2.22 -4.62
CA VAL A 66 6.31 -1.73 -3.37
C VAL A 66 6.98 -2.44 -2.20
N GLU A 67 7.15 -1.73 -1.09
CA GLU A 67 7.68 -2.30 0.15
C GLU A 67 6.54 -2.80 1.02
N ILE A 68 6.62 -4.07 1.43
CA ILE A 68 5.69 -4.70 2.36
C ILE A 68 6.48 -5.07 3.62
N VAL A 69 5.91 -4.77 4.79
CA VAL A 69 6.54 -5.03 6.09
C VAL A 69 5.69 -6.03 6.86
N ASP A 70 6.29 -7.18 7.25
CA ASP A 70 5.62 -8.08 8.21
C ASP A 70 5.81 -7.53 9.61
N ILE A 71 4.71 -7.09 10.22
CA ILE A 71 4.70 -6.57 11.56
C ILE A 71 4.26 -7.69 12.50
N ALA A 72 5.12 -8.04 13.47
CA ALA A 72 4.85 -9.11 14.44
C ALA A 72 3.44 -8.96 15.04
N GLY A 73 2.75 -10.09 15.27
CA GLY A 73 1.35 -10.07 15.69
C GLY A 73 1.11 -9.29 16.97
N LEU A 74 0.07 -8.48 16.98
CA LEU A 74 -0.40 -7.76 18.15
C LEU A 74 -1.00 -8.74 19.16
N VAL A 75 -0.62 -8.59 20.42
CA VAL A 75 -1.30 -9.24 21.55
C VAL A 75 -2.11 -8.18 22.30
N LYS A 76 -3.27 -8.54 22.80
CA LYS A 76 -4.11 -7.68 23.63
C LYS A 76 -3.31 -7.09 24.79
N GLY A 77 -3.39 -5.77 24.98
CA GLY A 77 -2.64 -5.05 26.01
C GLY A 77 -1.32 -4.43 25.52
N ALA A 78 -1.04 -4.45 24.23
CA ALA A 78 0.17 -3.88 23.63
C ALA A 78 0.33 -2.36 23.90
N SER A 79 -0.78 -1.64 23.97
CA SER A 79 -0.80 -0.20 24.26
C SER A 79 -0.40 0.13 25.71
N LYS A 80 -0.49 -0.83 26.66
CA LYS A 80 -0.13 -0.63 28.07
C LYS A 80 1.38 -0.68 28.36
N GLY A 81 2.21 -0.85 27.34
CA GLY A 81 3.59 -0.41 27.41
C GLY A 81 4.64 -1.40 27.90
N GLU A 82 4.39 -2.70 27.94
CA GLU A 82 5.44 -3.65 28.29
C GLU A 82 5.98 -4.40 27.05
N GLY A 83 7.27 -4.22 26.74
CA GLY A 83 8.03 -5.05 25.83
C GLY A 83 7.63 -5.00 24.36
N LEU A 84 7.20 -6.14 23.78
CA LEU A 84 6.94 -6.35 22.35
C LEU A 84 5.82 -5.47 21.79
N GLY A 85 4.84 -5.04 22.61
CA GLY A 85 3.76 -4.17 22.16
C GLY A 85 4.21 -2.79 21.70
N ASN A 86 5.15 -2.17 22.41
CA ASN A 86 5.70 -0.88 22.01
C ASN A 86 6.49 -0.96 20.69
N GLN A 87 7.22 -2.05 20.49
CA GLN A 87 7.96 -2.29 19.25
C GLN A 87 7.02 -2.49 18.06
N PHE A 88 5.93 -3.25 18.26
CA PHE A 88 4.87 -3.41 17.26
C PHE A 88 4.30 -2.06 16.82
N LEU A 89 3.90 -1.21 17.78
CA LEU A 89 3.31 0.11 17.49
C LEU A 89 4.32 1.07 16.84
N ALA A 90 5.62 0.95 17.18
CA ALA A 90 6.68 1.69 16.53
C ALA A 90 6.84 1.27 15.05
N ASN A 91 6.84 -0.04 14.78
CA ASN A 91 6.94 -0.56 13.41
C ASN A 91 5.76 -0.13 12.54
N ILE A 92 4.52 -0.15 13.07
CA ILE A 92 3.35 0.36 12.32
C ILE A 92 3.53 1.87 12.03
N ARG A 93 4.06 2.64 12.96
CA ARG A 93 4.26 4.07 12.77
C ARG A 93 5.17 4.40 11.59
N GLU A 94 6.13 3.54 11.29
CA GLU A 94 7.05 3.67 10.16
C GLU A 94 6.44 3.28 8.79
N THR A 95 5.24 2.74 8.77
CA THR A 95 4.52 2.40 7.52
C THR A 95 3.60 3.53 7.07
N ASP A 96 3.26 3.55 5.77
CA ASP A 96 2.39 4.56 5.17
C ASP A 96 0.95 4.07 5.01
N ALA A 97 0.72 2.76 5.05
CA ALA A 97 -0.58 2.12 4.97
C ALA A 97 -0.61 0.82 5.78
N ILE A 98 -1.81 0.33 6.10
CA ILE A 98 -2.05 -0.87 6.89
C ILE A 98 -2.80 -1.91 6.05
N LEU A 99 -2.25 -3.13 5.97
CA LEU A 99 -2.91 -4.32 5.45
C LEU A 99 -3.35 -5.16 6.65
N HIS A 100 -4.61 -5.04 7.01
CA HIS A 100 -5.16 -5.71 8.20
C HIS A 100 -5.68 -7.10 7.82
N VAL A 101 -4.95 -8.14 8.18
CA VAL A 101 -5.30 -9.54 7.89
C VAL A 101 -6.26 -10.06 8.96
N LEU A 102 -7.41 -10.54 8.51
CA LEU A 102 -8.46 -11.15 9.33
C LEU A 102 -8.64 -12.61 8.96
N ARG A 103 -8.75 -13.47 9.95
CA ARG A 103 -9.06 -14.88 9.75
C ARG A 103 -10.56 -15.04 9.50
N CYS A 104 -10.90 -15.52 8.30
CA CYS A 104 -12.27 -15.75 7.83
C CYS A 104 -12.49 -17.20 7.40
N PHE A 105 -11.90 -18.15 8.11
CA PHE A 105 -12.04 -19.60 7.86
C PHE A 105 -11.98 -20.38 9.17
N ASP A 106 -12.68 -21.51 9.21
CA ASP A 106 -12.63 -22.46 10.31
C ASP A 106 -11.59 -23.55 10.02
N ASN A 107 -10.72 -23.84 10.99
CA ASN A 107 -9.75 -24.92 10.92
C ASN A 107 -9.34 -25.33 12.34
N ASP A 108 -9.75 -26.53 12.75
CA ASP A 108 -9.49 -27.08 14.08
C ASP A 108 -8.01 -27.30 14.38
N ASN A 109 -7.17 -27.44 13.36
CA ASN A 109 -5.72 -27.60 13.49
C ASN A 109 -4.98 -26.28 13.72
N VAL A 110 -5.63 -25.14 13.53
CA VAL A 110 -5.05 -23.80 13.73
C VAL A 110 -5.71 -23.14 14.91
N VAL A 111 -5.01 -23.10 16.04
CA VAL A 111 -5.52 -22.49 17.28
C VAL A 111 -5.75 -21.00 17.09
N HIS A 112 -6.95 -20.53 17.45
CA HIS A 112 -7.25 -19.10 17.57
C HIS A 112 -6.93 -18.60 18.97
N VAL A 113 -6.35 -17.40 19.10
CA VAL A 113 -5.93 -16.83 20.40
C VAL A 113 -7.11 -16.64 21.38
N ASP A 114 -8.30 -16.36 20.86
CA ASP A 114 -9.53 -16.20 21.66
C ASP A 114 -10.45 -17.44 21.62
N GLY A 115 -9.96 -18.57 21.11
CA GLY A 115 -10.66 -19.87 21.11
C GLY A 115 -11.77 -20.03 20.07
N SER A 116 -12.13 -18.99 19.31
CA SER A 116 -13.13 -19.03 18.23
C SER A 116 -12.80 -18.04 17.14
N VAL A 117 -13.23 -18.32 15.91
CA VAL A 117 -13.09 -17.40 14.75
C VAL A 117 -14.18 -16.33 14.85
N ASP A 118 -13.78 -15.07 14.91
CA ASP A 118 -14.65 -13.91 14.88
C ASP A 118 -13.87 -12.70 14.32
N PRO A 119 -13.94 -12.46 13.00
CA PRO A 119 -13.14 -11.41 12.35
C PRO A 119 -13.50 -10.00 12.83
N ILE A 120 -14.73 -9.78 13.31
CA ILE A 120 -15.15 -8.46 13.80
C ILE A 120 -14.51 -8.18 15.16
N ARG A 121 -14.60 -9.12 16.11
CA ARG A 121 -13.90 -9.01 17.39
C ARG A 121 -12.40 -8.84 17.21
N ASP A 122 -11.81 -9.57 16.28
CA ASP A 122 -10.37 -9.52 16.00
C ASP A 122 -9.96 -8.15 15.43
N LYS A 123 -10.78 -7.58 14.52
CA LYS A 123 -10.63 -6.21 14.01
C LYS A 123 -10.72 -5.20 15.15
N GLU A 124 -11.77 -5.24 15.95
CA GLU A 124 -11.99 -4.31 17.07
C GLU A 124 -10.87 -4.36 18.09
N THR A 125 -10.30 -5.54 18.35
CA THR A 125 -9.15 -5.71 19.24
C THR A 125 -7.94 -4.93 18.75
N ILE A 126 -7.61 -5.05 17.47
CA ILE A 126 -6.50 -4.29 16.86
C ILE A 126 -6.81 -2.79 16.84
N ASP A 127 -7.98 -2.40 16.39
CA ASP A 127 -8.38 -0.99 16.31
C ASP A 127 -8.29 -0.30 17.67
N MET A 128 -8.76 -0.95 18.73
CA MET A 128 -8.70 -0.44 20.10
C MET A 128 -7.25 -0.17 20.53
N GLU A 129 -6.32 -1.10 20.28
CA GLU A 129 -4.92 -0.92 20.66
C GLU A 129 -4.26 0.24 19.91
N LEU A 130 -4.58 0.41 18.63
CA LEU A 130 -4.07 1.52 17.82
C LEU A 130 -4.66 2.87 18.27
N GLN A 131 -5.97 2.90 18.56
CA GLN A 131 -6.68 4.08 19.05
C GLN A 131 -6.16 4.52 20.43
N LEU A 132 -5.93 3.58 21.35
CA LEU A 132 -5.36 3.88 22.66
C LEU A 132 -3.95 4.49 22.54
N LYS A 133 -3.16 4.02 21.59
CA LYS A 133 -1.82 4.59 21.36
C LYS A 133 -1.87 5.99 20.80
N ASP A 134 -2.77 6.24 19.87
CA ASP A 134 -2.97 7.58 19.33
C ASP A 134 -3.54 8.53 20.38
N LEU A 135 -4.47 8.06 21.21
CA LEU A 135 -5.02 8.84 22.33
C LEU A 135 -3.91 9.31 23.29
N GLU A 136 -2.96 8.43 23.65
CA GLU A 136 -1.79 8.79 24.46
C GLU A 136 -0.96 9.90 23.79
N THR A 137 -0.76 9.81 22.47
CA THR A 137 -0.01 10.81 21.70
C THR A 137 -0.71 12.17 21.70
N VAL A 138 -2.03 12.16 21.46
CA VAL A 138 -2.87 13.37 21.43
C VAL A 138 -2.95 14.03 22.81
N GLU A 139 -3.12 13.26 23.88
CA GLU A 139 -3.16 13.80 25.25
C GLU A 139 -1.84 14.48 25.65
N LYS A 140 -0.71 13.85 25.36
CA LYS A 140 0.61 14.47 25.59
C LYS A 140 0.79 15.79 24.82
N LYS A 141 0.26 15.88 23.61
CA LYS A 141 0.33 17.10 22.80
C LYS A 141 -0.63 18.16 23.36
N LEU A 142 -1.85 17.78 23.71
CA LEU A 142 -2.84 18.66 24.36
C LEU A 142 -2.30 19.33 25.62
N ASP A 143 -1.61 18.59 26.50
CA ASP A 143 -1.05 19.15 27.73
C ASP A 143 0.01 20.23 27.48
N LYS A 144 0.73 20.14 26.36
CA LYS A 144 1.69 21.16 25.95
C LYS A 144 0.99 22.40 25.38
N VAL A 145 -0.03 22.19 24.54
CA VAL A 145 -0.72 23.26 23.81
C VAL A 145 -1.63 24.08 24.74
N LYS A 146 -2.30 23.47 25.71
CA LYS A 146 -3.24 24.10 26.66
C LYS A 146 -2.66 25.32 27.36
N ARG A 147 -1.36 25.32 27.67
CA ARG A 147 -0.72 26.45 28.35
C ARG A 147 -0.67 27.69 27.47
N ALA A 148 -0.28 27.51 26.20
CA ALA A 148 -0.20 28.60 25.21
C ALA A 148 -1.61 29.07 24.80
N ALA A 149 -2.56 28.18 24.63
CA ALA A 149 -3.96 28.53 24.33
C ALA A 149 -4.60 29.39 25.42
N LYS A 150 -4.35 29.11 26.71
CA LYS A 150 -4.83 29.91 27.85
C LYS A 150 -4.26 31.33 27.89
N THR A 151 -3.09 31.60 27.29
CA THR A 151 -2.52 32.91 27.20
C THR A 151 -3.04 33.75 26.02
N GLY A 152 -4.03 33.25 25.29
CA GLY A 152 -4.66 33.96 24.18
C GLY A 152 -3.98 33.78 22.82
N ASN A 153 -3.02 32.83 22.70
CA ASN A 153 -2.42 32.49 21.40
C ASN A 153 -3.46 31.81 20.49
N LYS A 154 -3.84 32.47 19.40
CA LYS A 154 -4.89 32.03 18.48
C LYS A 154 -4.55 30.71 17.76
N GLU A 155 -3.29 30.54 17.34
CA GLU A 155 -2.79 29.33 16.71
C GLU A 155 -2.89 28.13 17.68
N ALA A 156 -2.44 28.30 18.94
CA ALA A 156 -2.57 27.27 19.96
C ALA A 156 -4.05 26.95 20.29
N GLN A 157 -4.96 27.93 20.20
CA GLN A 157 -6.39 27.69 20.40
C GLN A 157 -6.98 26.87 19.23
N ALA A 158 -6.57 27.12 17.98
CA ALA A 158 -6.96 26.33 16.82
C ALA A 158 -6.42 24.89 16.92
N GLU A 159 -5.14 24.74 17.27
CA GLU A 159 -4.52 23.42 17.51
C GLU A 159 -5.25 22.65 18.63
N GLU A 160 -5.56 23.31 19.76
CA GLU A 160 -6.30 22.70 20.87
C GLU A 160 -7.69 22.20 20.44
N ALA A 161 -8.40 22.94 19.58
CA ALA A 161 -9.71 22.55 19.07
C ALA A 161 -9.62 21.29 18.21
N VAL A 162 -8.64 21.21 17.29
CA VAL A 162 -8.40 20.04 16.44
C VAL A 162 -8.02 18.82 17.30
N LEU A 163 -7.10 18.99 18.24
CA LEU A 163 -6.68 17.90 19.14
C LEU A 163 -7.83 17.37 20.01
N ASN A 164 -8.72 18.24 20.51
CA ASN A 164 -9.91 17.83 21.24
C ASN A 164 -10.90 17.06 20.35
N LYS A 165 -11.06 17.46 19.07
CA LYS A 165 -11.89 16.72 18.11
C LYS A 165 -11.34 15.30 17.90
N ILE A 166 -10.02 15.17 17.70
CA ILE A 166 -9.35 13.87 17.57
C ILE A 166 -9.56 13.03 18.83
N LYS A 167 -9.31 13.60 20.00
CA LYS A 167 -9.49 12.93 21.30
C LYS A 167 -10.90 12.37 21.46
N THR A 168 -11.93 13.21 21.22
CA THR A 168 -13.33 12.81 21.31
C THR A 168 -13.66 11.69 20.33
N GLY A 169 -13.15 11.73 19.10
CA GLY A 169 -13.33 10.66 18.12
C GLY A 169 -12.72 9.34 18.59
N LEU A 170 -11.46 9.36 19.05
CA LEU A 170 -10.76 8.18 19.56
C LEU A 170 -11.46 7.57 20.80
N GLU A 171 -11.91 8.41 21.75
CA GLU A 171 -12.66 7.98 22.93
C GLU A 171 -14.03 7.35 22.57
N ALA A 172 -14.62 7.77 21.44
CA ALA A 172 -15.83 7.18 20.89
C ALA A 172 -15.59 5.91 20.05
N GLY A 173 -14.32 5.45 19.94
CA GLY A 173 -13.95 4.27 19.15
C GLY A 173 -13.82 4.54 17.65
N SER A 174 -13.73 5.81 17.22
CA SER A 174 -13.51 6.17 15.81
C SER A 174 -12.02 6.34 15.51
N SER A 175 -11.58 5.78 14.40
CA SER A 175 -10.23 6.02 13.87
C SER A 175 -10.11 7.45 13.32
N VAL A 176 -8.91 8.05 13.39
CA VAL A 176 -8.67 9.43 12.94
C VAL A 176 -8.97 9.60 11.44
N ARG A 177 -8.71 8.58 10.61
CA ARG A 177 -9.07 8.57 9.17
C ARG A 177 -10.56 8.72 8.87
N ALA A 178 -11.42 8.46 9.85
CA ALA A 178 -12.88 8.62 9.73
C ALA A 178 -13.37 10.01 10.15
N LEU A 179 -12.49 10.87 10.66
CA LEU A 179 -12.80 12.23 11.07
C LEU A 179 -12.55 13.20 9.91
N GLU A 180 -13.43 14.17 9.76
CA GLU A 180 -13.30 15.21 8.73
C GLU A 180 -12.55 16.41 9.29
N PHE A 181 -11.57 16.91 8.53
CA PHE A 181 -10.81 18.13 8.84
C PHE A 181 -10.81 19.05 7.62
N SER A 182 -10.64 20.36 7.83
CA SER A 182 -10.27 21.26 6.74
C SER A 182 -8.86 20.91 6.24
N GLU A 183 -8.54 21.28 5.01
CA GLU A 183 -7.19 21.03 4.44
C GLU A 183 -6.11 21.72 5.29
N GLU A 184 -6.38 22.94 5.76
CA GLU A 184 -5.50 23.71 6.64
C GLU A 184 -5.29 23.03 7.99
N ASP A 185 -6.37 22.63 8.69
CA ASP A 185 -6.27 21.93 9.97
C ASP A 185 -5.55 20.58 9.85
N TYR A 186 -5.77 19.89 8.74
CA TYR A 186 -5.11 18.61 8.48
C TYR A 186 -3.61 18.76 8.31
N GLU A 187 -3.17 19.66 7.42
CA GLU A 187 -1.74 19.86 7.14
C GLU A 187 -0.99 20.45 8.36
N ASP A 188 -1.61 21.40 9.09
CA ASP A 188 -0.94 22.09 10.17
C ASP A 188 -0.97 21.32 11.51
N TYR A 189 -2.04 20.58 11.80
CA TYR A 189 -2.25 20.02 13.14
C TYR A 189 -2.43 18.51 13.19
N VAL A 190 -2.96 17.85 12.16
CA VAL A 190 -3.18 16.39 12.16
C VAL A 190 -1.97 15.64 11.64
N LYS A 191 -1.56 15.94 10.44
CA LYS A 191 -0.44 15.27 9.72
C LYS A 191 0.88 15.25 10.50
N PRO A 192 1.29 16.35 11.18
CA PRO A 192 2.52 16.34 11.98
C PRO A 192 2.50 15.38 13.18
N LEU A 193 1.33 14.94 13.63
CA LEU A 193 1.19 13.98 14.74
C LEU A 193 1.57 12.55 14.34
N GLN A 194 1.54 12.24 13.05
CA GLN A 194 1.81 10.90 12.50
C GLN A 194 1.02 9.81 13.23
N LEU A 195 -0.28 10.02 13.36
CA LEU A 195 -1.15 9.10 14.08
C LEU A 195 -1.32 7.80 13.30
N ILE A 196 -1.40 6.68 14.03
CA ILE A 196 -1.48 5.35 13.43
C ILE A 196 -2.85 5.14 12.79
N THR A 197 -3.92 5.58 13.46
CA THR A 197 -5.30 5.41 12.98
C THR A 197 -5.71 6.41 11.90
N GLU A 198 -4.83 7.34 11.54
CA GLU A 198 -4.97 8.22 10.37
C GLU A 198 -4.63 7.48 9.07
N LYS A 199 -3.71 6.51 9.14
CA LYS A 199 -3.20 5.78 7.97
C LYS A 199 -4.32 5.08 7.21
N PRO A 200 -4.28 5.04 5.86
CA PRO A 200 -5.20 4.25 5.07
C PRO A 200 -5.08 2.77 5.41
N VAL A 201 -6.22 2.07 5.43
CA VAL A 201 -6.30 0.65 5.76
C VAL A 201 -7.01 -0.11 4.64
N MET A 202 -6.57 -1.34 4.40
CA MET A 202 -7.25 -2.35 3.61
C MET A 202 -7.41 -3.61 4.47
N TYR A 203 -8.58 -4.22 4.44
CA TYR A 203 -8.86 -5.47 5.15
C TYR A 203 -8.62 -6.65 4.21
N VAL A 204 -7.77 -7.58 4.62
CA VAL A 204 -7.46 -8.80 3.89
C VAL A 204 -8.14 -9.97 4.61
N CYS A 205 -9.27 -10.42 4.08
CA CYS A 205 -10.00 -11.56 4.60
C CYS A 205 -9.34 -12.85 4.11
N ASN A 206 -8.59 -13.51 5.00
CA ASN A 206 -8.00 -14.81 4.72
C ASN A 206 -9.06 -15.89 4.87
N VAL A 207 -9.41 -16.53 3.76
CA VAL A 207 -10.44 -17.57 3.65
C VAL A 207 -9.85 -18.94 3.32
N ASP A 208 -10.67 -19.99 3.39
CA ASP A 208 -10.36 -21.29 2.82
C ASP A 208 -10.39 -21.25 1.27
N GLU A 209 -9.83 -22.29 0.62
CA GLU A 209 -9.75 -22.40 -0.84
C GLU A 209 -11.13 -22.30 -1.51
N GLY A 210 -12.13 -23.00 -0.98
CA GLY A 210 -13.48 -23.00 -1.55
C GLY A 210 -14.16 -21.63 -1.53
N SER A 211 -13.69 -20.72 -0.70
CA SER A 211 -14.21 -19.35 -0.56
C SER A 211 -13.35 -18.30 -1.29
N ALA A 212 -12.27 -18.70 -1.98
CA ALA A 212 -11.29 -17.79 -2.59
C ALA A 212 -11.89 -16.85 -3.64
N THR A 213 -12.90 -17.30 -4.39
CA THR A 213 -13.54 -16.53 -5.47
C THR A 213 -14.70 -15.67 -4.99
N THR A 214 -15.55 -16.20 -4.12
CA THR A 214 -16.83 -15.57 -3.74
C THR A 214 -16.83 -15.00 -2.33
N GLY A 215 -15.89 -15.39 -1.48
CA GLY A 215 -15.93 -15.14 -0.05
C GLY A 215 -16.91 -16.07 0.67
N ASN A 216 -17.20 -15.75 1.93
CA ASN A 216 -18.09 -16.50 2.80
C ASN A 216 -18.82 -15.57 3.79
N ALA A 217 -19.58 -16.14 4.73
CA ALA A 217 -20.35 -15.38 5.70
C ALA A 217 -19.47 -14.45 6.58
N TYR A 218 -18.25 -14.85 6.91
CA TYR A 218 -17.30 -13.99 7.65
C TYR A 218 -16.89 -12.76 6.83
N VAL A 219 -16.64 -12.94 5.53
CA VAL A 219 -16.30 -11.83 4.63
C VAL A 219 -17.44 -10.81 4.55
N GLU A 220 -18.70 -11.28 4.46
CA GLU A 220 -19.86 -10.38 4.43
C GLU A 220 -20.03 -9.62 5.74
N GLN A 221 -19.76 -10.24 6.89
CA GLN A 221 -19.72 -9.54 8.17
C GLN A 221 -18.67 -8.43 8.19
N VAL A 222 -17.46 -8.70 7.67
CA VAL A 222 -16.40 -7.69 7.58
C VAL A 222 -16.83 -6.55 6.64
N ARG A 223 -17.36 -6.84 5.46
CA ARG A 223 -17.84 -5.81 4.51
C ARG A 223 -18.88 -4.90 5.13
N GLU A 224 -19.84 -5.47 5.85
CA GLU A 224 -20.88 -4.69 6.54
C GLU A 224 -20.28 -3.83 7.66
N ALA A 225 -19.37 -4.37 8.46
CA ALA A 225 -18.73 -3.67 9.57
C ALA A 225 -17.89 -2.47 9.10
N VAL A 226 -17.22 -2.57 7.94
CA VAL A 226 -16.28 -1.54 7.46
C VAL A 226 -16.87 -0.62 6.38
N LYS A 227 -18.13 -0.80 6.00
CA LYS A 227 -18.76 -0.02 4.90
C LYS A 227 -18.69 1.50 5.09
N HIS A 228 -18.59 1.97 6.34
CA HIS A 228 -18.49 3.39 6.68
C HIS A 228 -17.04 3.89 6.72
N GLU A 229 -16.05 3.01 6.62
CA GLU A 229 -14.63 3.36 6.72
C GLU A 229 -14.01 3.71 5.35
N GLN A 230 -14.75 3.55 4.26
CA GLN A 230 -14.24 3.67 2.87
C GLN A 230 -13.00 2.79 2.61
N ALA A 231 -12.86 1.71 3.38
CA ALA A 231 -11.76 0.76 3.27
C ALA A 231 -12.08 -0.36 2.28
N GLU A 232 -11.09 -0.75 1.48
CA GLU A 232 -11.22 -1.90 0.57
C GLU A 232 -11.15 -3.20 1.38
N VAL A 233 -11.99 -4.18 0.99
CA VAL A 233 -11.99 -5.55 1.54
C VAL A 233 -11.56 -6.50 0.43
N LEU A 234 -10.39 -7.10 0.58
CA LEU A 234 -9.83 -8.08 -0.33
C LEU A 234 -10.03 -9.49 0.24
N VAL A 235 -10.51 -10.41 -0.59
CA VAL A 235 -10.63 -11.83 -0.24
C VAL A 235 -9.42 -12.59 -0.80
N LEU A 236 -8.78 -13.39 0.04
CA LEU A 236 -7.56 -14.12 -0.30
C LEU A 236 -7.48 -15.44 0.47
N ALA A 237 -7.28 -16.54 -0.23
CA ALA A 237 -6.96 -17.84 0.38
C ALA A 237 -5.44 -17.98 0.53
N VAL A 238 -4.88 -17.55 1.68
CA VAL A 238 -3.42 -17.52 1.91
C VAL A 238 -2.78 -18.90 1.83
N GLY A 239 -3.49 -19.96 2.25
CA GLY A 239 -3.02 -21.34 2.07
C GLY A 239 -2.82 -21.69 0.60
N THR A 240 -3.82 -21.41 -0.23
CA THR A 240 -3.79 -21.61 -1.68
C THR A 240 -2.68 -20.80 -2.36
N GLU A 241 -2.44 -19.56 -1.91
CA GLU A 241 -1.30 -18.76 -2.41
C GLU A 241 0.05 -19.41 -2.09
N ALA A 242 0.19 -20.05 -0.93
CA ALA A 242 1.40 -20.80 -0.60
C ALA A 242 1.59 -21.99 -1.55
N ASP A 243 0.53 -22.75 -1.82
CA ASP A 243 0.55 -23.89 -2.75
C ASP A 243 0.92 -23.42 -4.18
N ILE A 244 0.33 -22.32 -4.67
CA ILE A 244 0.67 -21.72 -5.98
C ILE A 244 2.16 -21.34 -6.04
N ASN A 245 2.71 -20.81 -4.96
CA ASN A 245 4.12 -20.39 -4.92
C ASN A 245 5.11 -21.57 -4.89
N GLU A 246 4.67 -22.76 -4.49
CA GLU A 246 5.49 -23.99 -4.56
C GLU A 246 5.60 -24.56 -5.97
N LEU A 247 4.67 -24.19 -6.86
CA LEU A 247 4.70 -24.63 -8.26
C LEU A 247 5.78 -23.84 -9.02
N GLU A 248 6.75 -24.54 -9.60
CA GLU A 248 7.86 -23.91 -10.35
C GLU A 248 7.46 -23.61 -11.80
N ASP A 249 6.63 -24.49 -12.40
CA ASP A 249 6.21 -24.39 -13.79
C ASP A 249 5.07 -23.40 -13.98
N TYR A 250 5.18 -22.55 -15.02
CA TYR A 250 4.14 -21.55 -15.34
C TYR A 250 2.83 -22.21 -15.78
N GLU A 251 2.90 -23.29 -16.57
CA GLU A 251 1.71 -23.98 -17.08
C GLU A 251 0.97 -24.68 -15.94
N GLU A 252 1.70 -25.33 -15.01
CA GLU A 252 1.12 -25.93 -13.81
C GLU A 252 0.39 -24.89 -12.95
N ARG A 253 0.95 -23.70 -12.79
CA ARG A 253 0.28 -22.60 -12.08
C ARG A 253 -0.99 -22.16 -12.75
N GLN A 254 -0.98 -21.99 -14.08
CA GLN A 254 -2.18 -21.61 -14.83
C GLN A 254 -3.28 -22.67 -14.71
N MET A 255 -2.94 -23.94 -14.85
CA MET A 255 -3.89 -25.05 -14.65
C MET A 255 -4.47 -25.04 -13.23
N PHE A 256 -3.63 -24.83 -12.21
CA PHE A 256 -4.10 -24.79 -10.83
C PHE A 256 -5.04 -23.60 -10.58
N LEU A 257 -4.72 -22.41 -11.11
CA LEU A 257 -5.59 -21.23 -11.02
C LEU A 257 -6.94 -21.47 -11.72
N GLU A 258 -6.94 -22.07 -12.90
CA GLU A 258 -8.16 -22.42 -13.64
C GLU A 258 -9.03 -23.41 -12.86
N ASP A 259 -8.43 -24.44 -12.25
CA ASP A 259 -9.14 -25.45 -11.44
C ASP A 259 -9.87 -24.83 -10.23
N ILE A 260 -9.29 -23.83 -9.61
CA ILE A 260 -9.91 -23.13 -8.47
C ILE A 260 -10.73 -21.89 -8.88
N GLY A 261 -10.84 -21.62 -10.19
CA GLY A 261 -11.66 -20.54 -10.75
C GLY A 261 -11.07 -19.15 -10.55
N LEU A 262 -9.75 -19.02 -10.45
CA LEU A 262 -9.04 -17.75 -10.38
C LEU A 262 -8.33 -17.43 -11.70
N ASP A 263 -8.45 -16.18 -12.17
CA ASP A 263 -7.76 -15.69 -13.37
C ASP A 263 -6.28 -15.36 -13.10
N GLU A 264 -5.94 -15.05 -11.84
CA GLU A 264 -4.60 -14.70 -11.40
C GLU A 264 -4.43 -14.98 -9.89
N PRO A 265 -3.19 -15.08 -9.39
CA PRO A 265 -2.93 -15.20 -7.95
C PRO A 265 -3.53 -14.02 -7.18
N GLY A 266 -4.13 -14.30 -6.03
CA GLY A 266 -4.67 -13.26 -5.15
C GLY A 266 -3.58 -12.33 -4.60
N SER A 267 -2.35 -12.84 -4.45
CA SER A 267 -1.16 -12.03 -4.12
C SER A 267 -0.90 -10.92 -5.14
N ALA A 268 -1.11 -11.16 -6.43
CA ALA A 268 -0.98 -10.13 -7.47
C ALA A 268 -2.04 -9.02 -7.30
N LYS A 269 -3.29 -9.41 -6.99
CA LYS A 269 -4.37 -8.45 -6.66
C LYS A 269 -4.02 -7.62 -5.42
N LEU A 270 -3.51 -8.27 -4.37
CA LEU A 270 -3.11 -7.62 -3.13
C LEU A 270 -2.00 -6.59 -3.35
N ILE A 271 -0.97 -6.94 -4.14
CA ILE A 271 0.14 -6.02 -4.42
C ILE A 271 -0.36 -4.76 -5.14
N ARG A 272 -1.22 -4.92 -6.16
CA ARG A 272 -1.81 -3.77 -6.87
C ARG A 272 -2.72 -2.93 -5.97
N ALA A 273 -3.53 -3.58 -5.14
CA ALA A 273 -4.39 -2.89 -4.18
C ALA A 273 -3.56 -2.11 -3.13
N ALA A 274 -2.49 -2.69 -2.60
CA ALA A 274 -1.57 -2.02 -1.69
C ALA A 274 -0.86 -0.82 -2.35
N TYR A 275 -0.45 -0.97 -3.61
CA TYR A 275 0.15 0.10 -4.40
C TYR A 275 -0.79 1.29 -4.57
N LYS A 276 -2.06 1.02 -4.89
CA LYS A 276 -3.13 2.01 -4.98
C LYS A 276 -3.45 2.66 -3.62
N LEU A 277 -3.51 1.85 -2.55
CA LEU A 277 -3.74 2.32 -1.18
C LEU A 277 -2.69 3.34 -0.74
N LEU A 278 -1.43 3.12 -1.15
CA LEU A 278 -0.31 4.02 -0.94
C LEU A 278 -0.33 5.27 -1.85
N LYS A 279 -1.41 5.48 -2.61
CA LYS A 279 -1.54 6.56 -3.60
C LYS A 279 -0.36 6.62 -4.58
N GLN A 280 0.14 5.44 -4.97
CA GLN A 280 1.20 5.31 -5.96
C GLN A 280 0.61 5.03 -7.34
N GLN A 281 1.31 5.49 -8.38
CA GLN A 281 1.01 5.22 -9.77
C GLN A 281 2.30 4.98 -10.55
N THR A 282 2.18 4.44 -11.76
CA THR A 282 3.32 4.05 -12.59
C THR A 282 3.41 4.92 -13.83
N TYR A 283 4.59 5.43 -14.13
CA TYR A 283 4.95 5.88 -15.47
C TYR A 283 6.10 5.01 -16.00
N PHE A 284 6.31 5.03 -17.31
CA PHE A 284 7.30 4.21 -17.98
C PHE A 284 8.37 5.05 -18.65
N THR A 285 9.58 4.52 -18.71
CA THR A 285 10.59 4.93 -19.70
C THR A 285 10.82 3.76 -20.63
N ALA A 286 10.85 4.01 -21.94
CA ALA A 286 10.96 2.98 -22.96
C ALA A 286 12.10 3.30 -23.91
N GLY A 287 13.11 2.43 -23.96
CA GLY A 287 14.26 2.56 -24.84
C GLY A 287 14.91 1.22 -25.13
N PRO A 288 15.78 1.12 -26.15
CA PRO A 288 16.38 -0.15 -26.58
C PRO A 288 17.25 -0.81 -25.52
N LYS A 289 17.82 -0.05 -24.58
CA LYS A 289 18.61 -0.61 -23.46
C LYS A 289 17.74 -1.07 -22.31
N GLU A 290 16.69 -0.32 -22.00
CA GLU A 290 15.83 -0.61 -20.83
C GLU A 290 14.41 -0.12 -21.08
N VAL A 291 13.43 -0.95 -20.72
CA VAL A 291 12.05 -0.55 -20.44
C VAL A 291 11.84 -0.67 -18.95
N ARG A 292 11.41 0.42 -18.32
CA ARG A 292 11.28 0.45 -16.87
C ARG A 292 9.98 1.12 -16.43
N ALA A 293 9.35 0.50 -15.47
CA ALA A 293 8.22 1.05 -14.71
C ALA A 293 8.75 1.80 -13.48
N TRP A 294 8.36 3.05 -13.33
CA TRP A 294 8.76 3.92 -12.24
C TRP A 294 7.57 4.21 -11.33
N THR A 295 7.79 4.14 -10.03
CA THR A 295 6.78 4.47 -9.03
C THR A 295 6.81 5.97 -8.74
N VAL A 296 5.65 6.61 -8.80
CA VAL A 296 5.48 8.01 -8.44
C VAL A 296 4.17 8.20 -7.66
N THR A 297 4.11 9.19 -6.79
CA THR A 297 2.88 9.50 -6.06
C THR A 297 1.85 10.11 -6.99
N VAL A 298 0.58 9.75 -6.84
CA VAL A 298 -0.54 10.36 -7.57
C VAL A 298 -0.53 11.87 -7.34
N GLY A 299 -0.63 12.63 -8.43
CA GLY A 299 -0.54 14.09 -8.39
C GLY A 299 0.87 14.66 -8.54
N ALA A 300 1.91 13.82 -8.66
CA ALA A 300 3.27 14.28 -8.88
C ALA A 300 3.42 15.02 -10.21
N THR A 301 4.22 16.08 -10.20
CA THR A 301 4.57 16.84 -11.39
C THR A 301 5.68 16.16 -12.20
N ALA A 302 5.84 16.55 -13.46
CA ALA A 302 6.90 16.01 -14.31
C ALA A 302 8.32 16.18 -13.73
N PRO A 303 8.72 17.32 -13.12
CA PRO A 303 10.00 17.42 -12.42
C PRO A 303 10.15 16.43 -11.27
N GLN A 304 9.10 16.24 -10.45
CA GLN A 304 9.12 15.25 -9.35
C GLN A 304 9.29 13.83 -9.87
N ALA A 305 8.61 13.49 -10.98
CA ALA A 305 8.80 12.20 -11.64
C ALA A 305 10.23 12.03 -12.17
N ALA A 306 10.81 13.06 -12.79
CA ALA A 306 12.21 13.06 -13.21
C ALA A 306 13.16 12.84 -12.00
N GLY A 307 12.82 13.42 -10.84
CA GLY A 307 13.54 13.28 -9.57
C GLY A 307 13.58 11.85 -9.04
N VAL A 308 12.55 11.03 -9.33
CA VAL A 308 12.54 9.60 -8.99
C VAL A 308 13.66 8.84 -9.73
N ILE A 309 14.01 9.25 -10.94
CA ILE A 309 15.13 8.67 -11.68
C ILE A 309 16.46 9.13 -11.09
N HIS A 310 16.63 10.45 -10.95
CA HIS A 310 17.80 11.06 -10.35
C HIS A 310 17.49 12.50 -9.90
N THR A 311 18.03 12.93 -8.75
CA THR A 311 17.82 14.29 -8.21
C THR A 311 18.27 15.40 -9.15
N ASP A 312 19.30 15.17 -9.96
CA ASP A 312 19.77 16.16 -10.95
C ASP A 312 18.78 16.34 -12.10
N PHE A 313 17.98 15.31 -12.44
CA PHE A 313 16.93 15.41 -13.45
C PHE A 313 15.80 16.35 -12.99
N GLU A 314 15.47 16.32 -11.72
CA GLU A 314 14.50 17.26 -11.13
C GLU A 314 15.02 18.69 -11.17
N LYS A 315 16.26 18.91 -10.68
CA LYS A 315 16.89 20.23 -10.59
C LYS A 315 17.11 20.85 -11.99
N GLY A 316 17.59 20.05 -12.91
CA GLY A 316 17.88 20.47 -14.29
C GLY A 316 16.72 20.32 -15.26
N PHE A 317 15.50 20.01 -14.79
CA PHE A 317 14.34 19.73 -15.63
C PHE A 317 14.03 20.88 -16.60
N ILE A 318 13.94 20.55 -17.90
CA ILE A 318 13.58 21.47 -18.98
C ILE A 318 12.14 21.18 -19.41
N ARG A 319 11.87 19.97 -19.88
CA ARG A 319 10.56 19.48 -20.33
C ARG A 319 10.55 17.95 -20.36
N ALA A 320 9.35 17.38 -20.42
CA ALA A 320 9.16 15.96 -20.70
C ALA A 320 8.48 15.77 -22.06
N GLU A 321 8.92 14.77 -22.81
CA GLU A 321 8.19 14.23 -23.97
C GLU A 321 7.33 13.09 -23.44
N VAL A 322 6.00 13.19 -23.61
CA VAL A 322 5.02 12.30 -23.00
C VAL A 322 4.16 11.66 -24.08
N ILE A 323 4.03 10.34 -23.99
CA ILE A 323 3.15 9.53 -24.84
C ILE A 323 2.19 8.78 -23.91
N ALA A 324 0.89 8.82 -24.18
CA ALA A 324 -0.04 7.95 -23.47
C ALA A 324 0.23 6.48 -23.84
N PHE A 325 0.15 5.55 -22.87
CA PHE A 325 0.40 4.13 -23.12
C PHE A 325 -0.43 3.58 -24.28
N ASP A 326 -1.72 3.91 -24.35
CA ASP A 326 -2.62 3.44 -25.41
C ASP A 326 -2.21 3.94 -26.79
N ASP A 327 -1.73 5.18 -26.90
CA ASP A 327 -1.18 5.73 -28.15
C ASP A 327 0.11 4.98 -28.53
N TYR A 328 0.99 4.69 -27.55
CA TYR A 328 2.21 3.93 -27.81
C TYR A 328 1.91 2.53 -28.37
N VAL A 329 0.96 1.83 -27.77
CA VAL A 329 0.53 0.50 -28.23
C VAL A 329 -0.13 0.58 -29.61
N SER A 330 -1.00 1.55 -29.84
CA SER A 330 -1.76 1.69 -31.09
C SER A 330 -0.86 1.95 -32.29
N TYR A 331 0.19 2.77 -32.13
CA TYR A 331 1.14 3.09 -33.20
C TYR A 331 2.36 2.15 -33.23
N GLY A 332 2.62 1.41 -32.15
CA GLY A 332 3.63 0.36 -32.06
C GLY A 332 5.08 0.82 -31.94
N SER A 333 5.36 2.12 -32.03
CA SER A 333 6.70 2.67 -31.80
C SER A 333 6.67 4.18 -31.54
N GLU A 334 7.65 4.68 -30.79
CA GLU A 334 7.83 6.11 -30.52
C GLU A 334 7.89 6.96 -31.78
N ALA A 335 8.61 6.51 -32.81
CA ALA A 335 8.73 7.22 -34.06
C ALA A 335 7.37 7.43 -34.73
N LYS A 336 6.54 6.39 -34.80
CA LYS A 336 5.20 6.48 -35.41
C LYS A 336 4.25 7.35 -34.58
N VAL A 337 4.34 7.29 -33.23
CA VAL A 337 3.59 8.17 -32.34
C VAL A 337 3.94 9.63 -32.60
N LYS A 338 5.23 9.93 -32.78
CA LYS A 338 5.73 11.28 -33.11
C LYS A 338 5.25 11.76 -34.45
N GLU A 339 5.32 10.92 -35.50
CA GLU A 339 4.79 11.22 -36.83
C GLU A 339 3.28 11.49 -36.80
N ALA A 340 2.52 10.79 -35.96
CA ALA A 340 1.10 10.99 -35.77
C ALA A 340 0.75 12.22 -34.92
N GLY A 341 1.74 12.95 -34.39
CA GLY A 341 1.56 14.14 -33.58
C GLY A 341 0.99 13.84 -32.17
N LYS A 342 1.15 12.60 -31.68
CA LYS A 342 0.64 12.14 -30.39
C LYS A 342 1.65 12.25 -29.24
N MET A 343 2.92 12.53 -29.55
CA MET A 343 3.93 12.88 -28.56
C MET A 343 3.75 14.32 -28.14
N ARG A 344 3.55 14.53 -26.83
CA ARG A 344 3.31 15.85 -26.23
C ARG A 344 4.59 16.36 -25.56
N GLY A 345 4.89 17.63 -25.71
CA GLY A 345 5.94 18.31 -24.95
C GLY A 345 5.33 18.98 -23.72
N GLU A 346 5.64 18.49 -22.54
CA GLU A 346 5.04 18.93 -21.28
C GLU A 346 6.03 19.67 -20.40
N GLY A 347 5.59 20.75 -19.77
CA GLY A 347 6.40 21.59 -18.88
C GLY A 347 6.34 21.18 -17.42
N LYS A 348 6.87 22.07 -16.55
CA LYS A 348 7.03 21.82 -15.10
C LYS A 348 5.71 21.55 -14.35
N ASN A 349 4.59 22.08 -14.83
CA ASN A 349 3.30 21.97 -14.18
C ASN A 349 2.48 20.75 -14.63
N TYR A 350 3.05 19.94 -15.53
CA TYR A 350 2.36 18.73 -15.98
C TYR A 350 2.24 17.73 -14.84
N ILE A 351 1.03 17.30 -14.55
CA ILE A 351 0.74 16.22 -13.59
C ILE A 351 0.82 14.89 -14.34
N VAL A 352 1.75 14.04 -13.91
CA VAL A 352 1.95 12.71 -14.49
C VAL A 352 0.72 11.85 -14.34
N LYS A 353 0.34 11.17 -15.40
CA LYS A 353 -0.78 10.23 -15.42
C LYS A 353 -0.27 8.80 -15.35
N ASP A 354 -1.06 7.93 -14.71
CA ASP A 354 -0.76 6.51 -14.68
C ASP A 354 -0.71 5.93 -16.11
N GLY A 355 0.40 5.28 -16.44
CA GLY A 355 0.66 4.71 -17.77
C GLY A 355 1.37 5.64 -18.74
N ASP A 356 1.68 6.89 -18.39
CA ASP A 356 2.48 7.76 -19.27
C ASP A 356 3.83 7.11 -19.60
N VAL A 357 4.21 7.13 -20.89
CA VAL A 357 5.57 6.78 -21.34
C VAL A 357 6.32 8.08 -21.54
N MET A 358 7.39 8.30 -20.76
CA MET A 358 8.02 9.61 -20.61
C MET A 358 9.50 9.57 -20.97
N HIS A 359 9.95 10.64 -21.63
CA HIS A 359 11.36 10.94 -21.83
C HIS A 359 11.65 12.35 -21.27
N PHE A 360 12.60 12.46 -20.34
CA PHE A 360 12.94 13.72 -19.69
C PHE A 360 14.14 14.40 -20.37
N LEU A 361 13.97 15.69 -20.67
CA LEU A 361 15.05 16.56 -21.11
C LEU A 361 15.45 17.45 -19.93
N PHE A 362 16.72 17.42 -19.62
CA PHE A 362 17.30 18.17 -18.50
C PHE A 362 18.68 18.71 -18.87
N ASN A 363 19.13 19.72 -18.14
CA ASN A 363 20.48 20.27 -18.24
C ASN A 363 21.11 20.27 -16.84
N ILE A 364 22.34 19.75 -16.75
CA ILE A 364 23.11 19.65 -15.49
C ILE A 364 24.14 20.77 -15.49
#